data_9f1820b49f29a18453ceb09da467dddd
#
_entry.id   9f1820b49f29a18453ceb09da467dddd
#
_cell.length_a   1.000
_cell.length_b   1.000
_cell.length_c   1.000
_cell.angle_alpha   90.00
_cell.angle_beta   90.00
_cell.angle_gamma   90.00
#
_symmetry.space_group_name_H-M   'P 1'
#
loop_
_entity.id
_entity.type
_entity.pdbx_description
1 polymer ?
#
loop_
_entity_poly.entity_id
_entity_poly.type
_entity_poly.pdbx_seq_one_letter_code
_entity_poly.pdbx_strand_id
1 'polypeptide(L)'
;MKLVHVVPHIDQEAAGPSYSVPRLCQSLSACGNEVELTCLAARGEIPGVTLDLHSQWPILGRFAVSTSLTRALGRKARVVDVVHNHSLWSMVNVAAGWVVPGRRAKLVTSPRGTLSAWALGRNKILKSWLWPLQRRVLARADMLHATSDVELQEIRAQGFTAPVVVVPNGIDLPDMSLASVREKGGVRTLLYLGRIHPIKGLDRLLSAWAQLQGQGRHPQWRLVIAGKGEAAHVQDVQALAARLGVQRVEFPGPLYGEAKAQAYFAAEIFVLPTHSENFGMVVAEALAHGCPAVVSRGAPWPGLVTEGCGWWVENSVETLVTGLDAAMQLPPDQLTAMGLCGRAWMEREFGWTAIGQKMDAAYHWLLTGGELPAWVRMER
;
A
#
# COMPACT_ATOMS: atom_id res chain seq x y z
N MET A 1 -26.30 0.22 -2.27
CA MET A 1 -26.19 0.67 -0.86
C MET A 1 -25.79 2.15 -0.84
N LYS A 2 -25.99 2.82 0.32
CA LYS A 2 -25.43 4.15 0.59
C LYS A 2 -24.21 4.00 1.48
N LEU A 3 -23.05 4.41 0.97
CA LEU A 3 -21.75 4.21 1.60
C LEU A 3 -21.07 5.55 1.89
N VAL A 4 -20.53 5.71 3.09
CA VAL A 4 -19.68 6.85 3.44
C VAL A 4 -18.29 6.35 3.79
N HIS A 5 -17.29 6.78 3.06
CA HIS A 5 -15.89 6.54 3.37
C HIS A 5 -15.32 7.76 4.12
N VAL A 6 -14.52 7.50 5.16
CA VAL A 6 -13.92 8.54 5.99
C VAL A 6 -12.42 8.37 6.02
N VAL A 7 -11.70 9.42 5.64
CA VAL A 7 -10.24 9.49 5.70
C VAL A 7 -9.81 10.93 6.02
N PRO A 8 -8.75 11.16 6.81
CA PRO A 8 -8.35 12.53 7.14
C PRO A 8 -7.96 13.36 5.91
N HIS A 9 -7.06 12.83 5.08
CA HIS A 9 -6.46 13.53 3.94
C HIS A 9 -6.24 12.59 2.76
N ILE A 10 -6.52 13.07 1.55
CA ILE A 10 -6.22 12.40 0.27
C ILE A 10 -5.52 13.32 -0.73
N ASP A 11 -4.91 14.40 -0.25
CA ASP A 11 -4.18 15.40 -1.03
C ASP A 11 -2.69 15.08 -1.20
N GLN A 12 -2.16 14.08 -0.49
CA GLN A 12 -0.75 13.72 -0.49
C GLN A 12 -0.46 12.58 -1.48
N GLU A 13 0.09 12.90 -2.64
CA GLU A 13 0.38 11.94 -3.72
C GLU A 13 1.26 10.74 -3.30
N ALA A 14 2.17 10.95 -2.37
CA ALA A 14 3.06 9.89 -1.87
C ALA A 14 2.43 8.99 -0.78
N ALA A 15 1.20 9.29 -0.34
CA ALA A 15 0.54 8.52 0.72
C ALA A 15 -0.37 7.43 0.13
N GLY A 16 -0.16 6.17 0.53
CA GLY A 16 -0.94 5.04 0.06
C GLY A 16 -2.47 5.24 0.13
N PRO A 17 -3.04 5.75 1.24
CA PRO A 17 -4.47 6.04 1.32
C PRO A 17 -4.97 7.08 0.32
N SER A 18 -4.14 8.07 -0.07
CA SER A 18 -4.50 9.09 -1.05
C SER A 18 -4.74 8.53 -2.46
N TYR A 19 -4.14 7.38 -2.77
CA TYR A 19 -4.40 6.64 -3.99
C TYR A 19 -5.51 5.60 -3.79
N SER A 20 -5.38 4.73 -2.79
CA SER A 20 -6.20 3.52 -2.68
C SER A 20 -7.63 3.79 -2.20
N VAL A 21 -7.87 4.83 -1.36
CA VAL A 21 -9.24 5.12 -0.87
C VAL A 21 -10.11 5.71 -1.97
N PRO A 22 -9.69 6.73 -2.74
CA PRO A 22 -10.48 7.22 -3.88
C PRO A 22 -10.81 6.15 -4.90
N ARG A 23 -9.84 5.30 -5.24
CA ARG A 23 -10.02 4.19 -6.21
C ARG A 23 -11.00 3.13 -5.72
N LEU A 24 -10.93 2.78 -4.41
CA LEU A 24 -11.93 1.90 -3.80
C LEU A 24 -13.33 2.52 -3.86
N CYS A 25 -13.47 3.81 -3.58
CA CYS A 25 -14.76 4.50 -3.69
C CYS A 25 -15.29 4.46 -5.13
N GLN A 26 -14.45 4.72 -6.13
CA GLN A 26 -14.82 4.62 -7.54
C GLN A 26 -15.28 3.21 -7.93
N SER A 27 -14.55 2.18 -7.50
CA SER A 27 -14.90 0.80 -7.82
C SER A 27 -16.21 0.37 -7.16
N LEU A 28 -16.49 0.83 -5.95
CA LEU A 28 -17.77 0.61 -5.28
C LEU A 28 -18.93 1.37 -5.94
N SER A 29 -18.69 2.59 -6.44
CA SER A 29 -19.66 3.34 -7.23
C SER A 29 -19.96 2.60 -8.54
N ALA A 30 -18.96 2.03 -9.20
CA ALA A 30 -19.15 1.21 -10.40
C ALA A 30 -19.95 -0.09 -10.13
N CYS A 31 -19.98 -0.58 -8.88
CA CYS A 31 -20.88 -1.67 -8.45
C CYS A 31 -22.34 -1.21 -8.23
N GLY A 32 -22.69 0.05 -8.53
CA GLY A 32 -24.04 0.58 -8.38
C GLY A 32 -24.37 1.16 -6.99
N ASN A 33 -23.36 1.43 -6.17
CA ASN A 33 -23.54 2.05 -4.86
C ASN A 33 -23.52 3.58 -4.96
N GLU A 34 -24.27 4.24 -4.08
CA GLU A 34 -24.16 5.67 -3.81
C GLU A 34 -23.00 5.88 -2.82
N VAL A 35 -21.89 6.45 -3.30
CA VAL A 35 -20.64 6.53 -2.51
C VAL A 35 -20.27 7.99 -2.25
N GLU A 36 -20.06 8.30 -0.98
CA GLU A 36 -19.56 9.58 -0.51
C GLU A 36 -18.21 9.41 0.19
N LEU A 37 -17.27 10.30 -0.10
CA LEU A 37 -15.98 10.38 0.56
C LEU A 37 -15.87 11.65 1.39
N THR A 38 -15.86 11.50 2.70
CA THR A 38 -15.77 12.58 3.70
C THR A 38 -14.33 12.75 4.17
N CYS A 39 -13.71 13.91 3.97
CA CYS A 39 -12.32 14.18 4.35
C CYS A 39 -12.08 15.67 4.67
N LEU A 40 -10.84 16.01 5.07
CA LEU A 40 -10.40 17.37 5.37
C LEU A 40 -9.71 18.04 4.17
N ALA A 41 -9.06 17.26 3.33
CA ALA A 41 -8.40 17.74 2.12
C ALA A 41 -8.40 16.67 1.03
N ALA A 42 -8.67 17.10 -0.20
CA ALA A 42 -8.67 16.27 -1.41
C ALA A 42 -8.02 17.02 -2.57
N ARG A 43 -7.60 16.28 -3.61
CA ARG A 43 -7.16 16.81 -4.90
C ARG A 43 -8.21 16.48 -5.95
N GLY A 44 -8.81 17.52 -6.52
CA GLY A 44 -9.75 17.38 -7.64
C GLY A 44 -11.02 16.58 -7.33
N GLU A 45 -11.77 16.31 -8.36
CA GLU A 45 -12.98 15.48 -8.30
C GLU A 45 -12.65 14.01 -8.48
N ILE A 46 -13.49 13.14 -7.90
CA ILE A 46 -13.38 11.69 -8.05
C ILE A 46 -14.62 11.22 -8.81
N PRO A 47 -14.48 10.72 -10.05
CA PRO A 47 -15.62 10.31 -10.86
C PRO A 47 -16.54 9.31 -10.14
N GLY A 48 -17.84 9.59 -10.12
CA GLY A 48 -18.85 8.74 -9.50
C GLY A 48 -18.86 8.76 -7.95
N VAL A 49 -18.12 9.66 -7.31
CA VAL A 49 -18.03 9.76 -5.85
C VAL A 49 -18.34 11.19 -5.42
N THR A 50 -19.24 11.34 -4.48
CA THR A 50 -19.54 12.65 -3.87
C THR A 50 -18.44 12.99 -2.85
N LEU A 51 -17.77 14.13 -3.02
CA LEU A 51 -16.80 14.64 -2.05
C LEU A 51 -17.49 15.54 -1.02
N ASP A 52 -17.27 15.24 0.27
CA ASP A 52 -17.71 16.06 1.40
C ASP A 52 -16.50 16.56 2.18
N LEU A 53 -16.13 17.83 1.94
CA LEU A 53 -14.94 18.45 2.48
C LEU A 53 -15.26 19.26 3.74
N HIS A 54 -14.44 19.09 4.77
CA HIS A 54 -14.59 19.74 6.05
C HIS A 54 -13.31 20.47 6.48
N SER A 55 -13.47 21.61 7.16
CA SER A 55 -12.35 22.33 7.75
C SER A 55 -11.88 21.64 9.02
N GLN A 56 -10.55 21.65 9.24
CA GLN A 56 -9.94 21.25 10.51
C GLN A 56 -9.64 22.46 11.40
N TRP A 57 -9.54 22.24 12.70
CA TRP A 57 -9.09 23.27 13.63
C TRP A 57 -7.61 23.58 13.45
N PRO A 58 -7.23 24.85 13.18
CA PRO A 58 -5.83 25.20 12.87
C PRO A 58 -4.86 24.82 13.99
N ILE A 59 -5.22 25.07 15.25
CA ILE A 59 -4.38 24.84 16.44
C ILE A 59 -4.13 23.35 16.68
N LEU A 60 -5.06 22.46 16.27
CA LEU A 60 -5.01 21.02 16.45
C LEU A 60 -4.81 20.27 15.12
N GLY A 61 -4.28 20.92 14.09
CA GLY A 61 -4.10 20.36 12.74
C GLY A 61 -3.34 19.04 12.74
N ARG A 62 -2.34 18.90 13.62
CA ARG A 62 -1.57 17.66 13.80
C ARG A 62 -2.44 16.44 14.15
N PHE A 63 -3.58 16.64 14.82
CA PHE A 63 -4.48 15.59 15.23
C PHE A 63 -5.70 15.45 14.30
N ALA A 64 -5.78 16.27 13.25
CA ALA A 64 -6.91 16.29 12.31
C ALA A 64 -8.27 16.40 13.04
N VAL A 65 -8.43 17.41 13.90
CA VAL A 65 -9.69 17.66 14.63
C VAL A 65 -10.65 18.44 13.74
N SER A 66 -11.88 17.94 13.57
CA SER A 66 -12.95 18.61 12.83
C SER A 66 -14.32 18.36 13.47
N THR A 67 -14.89 19.40 14.05
CA THR A 67 -16.25 19.30 14.64
C THR A 67 -17.34 19.29 13.56
N SER A 68 -17.12 19.96 12.42
CA SER A 68 -18.04 19.94 11.29
C SER A 68 -18.15 18.52 10.69
N LEU A 69 -17.03 17.85 10.45
CA LEU A 69 -16.98 16.47 9.99
C LEU A 69 -17.66 15.53 11.00
N THR A 70 -17.32 15.63 12.28
CA THR A 70 -17.91 14.80 13.34
C THR A 70 -19.44 14.92 13.39
N ARG A 71 -19.97 16.15 13.29
CA ARG A 71 -21.44 16.38 13.26
C ARG A 71 -22.07 15.84 11.99
N ALA A 72 -21.45 16.08 10.83
CA ALA A 72 -21.91 15.56 9.53
C ALA A 72 -21.99 14.05 9.55
N LEU A 73 -20.90 13.37 9.95
CA LEU A 73 -20.82 11.93 10.07
C LEU A 73 -21.90 11.37 11.01
N GLY A 74 -22.13 12.05 12.14
CA GLY A 74 -23.18 11.68 13.09
C GLY A 74 -24.60 11.78 12.52
N ARG A 75 -24.88 12.71 11.58
CA ARG A 75 -26.16 12.78 10.86
C ARG A 75 -26.25 11.68 9.80
N LYS A 76 -25.20 11.52 8.98
CA LYS A 76 -25.12 10.52 7.90
C LYS A 76 -25.29 9.10 8.43
N ALA A 77 -24.66 8.76 9.54
CA ALA A 77 -24.78 7.44 10.16
C ALA A 77 -26.21 7.00 10.52
N ARG A 78 -27.19 7.92 10.48
CA ARG A 78 -28.61 7.60 10.70
C ARG A 78 -29.35 7.17 9.44
N VAL A 79 -28.78 7.44 8.24
CA VAL A 79 -29.47 7.28 6.96
C VAL A 79 -28.71 6.45 5.94
N VAL A 80 -27.39 6.27 6.13
CA VAL A 80 -26.55 5.42 5.25
C VAL A 80 -26.48 3.98 5.76
N ASP A 81 -26.02 3.08 4.94
CA ASP A 81 -25.94 1.65 5.26
C ASP A 81 -24.59 1.29 5.88
N VAL A 82 -23.48 1.84 5.35
CA VAL A 82 -22.12 1.56 5.86
C VAL A 82 -21.32 2.86 5.97
N VAL A 83 -20.55 2.97 7.05
CA VAL A 83 -19.46 3.93 7.21
C VAL A 83 -18.15 3.17 7.25
N HIS A 84 -17.25 3.41 6.28
CA HIS A 84 -15.94 2.80 6.24
C HIS A 84 -14.87 3.81 6.64
N ASN A 85 -14.29 3.61 7.80
CA ASN A 85 -13.25 4.45 8.40
C ASN A 85 -11.87 3.96 8.02
N HIS A 86 -11.05 4.80 7.38
CA HIS A 86 -9.72 4.44 6.89
C HIS A 86 -8.61 5.10 7.70
N SER A 87 -7.62 4.32 8.10
CA SER A 87 -6.52 4.65 9.00
C SER A 87 -6.94 4.77 10.47
N LEU A 88 -5.94 5.02 11.32
CA LEU A 88 -6.07 5.25 12.77
C LEU A 88 -5.32 6.53 13.16
N TRP A 89 -5.35 6.83 14.46
CA TRP A 89 -4.54 7.86 15.13
C TRP A 89 -4.92 9.32 14.86
N SER A 90 -5.88 9.59 13.96
CA SER A 90 -6.45 10.94 13.81
C SER A 90 -7.75 11.09 14.59
N MET A 91 -8.12 12.31 14.96
CA MET A 91 -9.40 12.54 15.65
C MET A 91 -10.60 12.37 14.71
N VAL A 92 -10.40 12.49 13.39
CA VAL A 92 -11.41 12.10 12.39
C VAL A 92 -11.74 10.62 12.50
N ASN A 93 -10.72 9.76 12.60
CA ASN A 93 -10.90 8.31 12.74
C ASN A 93 -11.52 7.93 14.11
N VAL A 94 -11.10 8.60 15.17
CA VAL A 94 -11.69 8.44 16.52
C VAL A 94 -13.16 8.83 16.50
N ALA A 95 -13.51 9.96 15.88
CA ALA A 95 -14.88 10.44 15.79
C ALA A 95 -15.81 9.42 15.12
N ALA A 96 -15.36 8.75 14.05
CA ALA A 96 -16.14 7.70 13.38
C ALA A 96 -16.56 6.60 14.36
N GLY A 97 -15.63 6.05 15.16
CA GLY A 97 -15.94 5.03 16.16
C GLY A 97 -16.77 5.50 17.36
N TRP A 98 -16.99 6.81 17.48
CA TRP A 98 -17.83 7.38 18.54
C TRP A 98 -19.23 7.71 18.07
N VAL A 99 -19.37 8.23 16.85
CA VAL A 99 -20.66 8.74 16.38
C VAL A 99 -21.43 7.74 15.49
N VAL A 100 -20.78 6.69 14.99
CA VAL A 100 -21.45 5.69 14.15
C VAL A 100 -22.11 4.57 14.95
N PRO A 101 -21.43 3.91 15.92
CA PRO A 101 -22.02 2.78 16.64
C PRO A 101 -23.35 3.10 17.33
N GLY A 102 -24.28 2.16 17.25
CA GLY A 102 -25.64 2.30 17.80
C GLY A 102 -26.59 3.11 16.93
N ARG A 103 -26.20 3.43 15.68
CA ARG A 103 -27.04 4.03 14.65
C ARG A 103 -27.36 3.02 13.56
N ARG A 104 -28.03 3.46 12.48
CA ARG A 104 -28.38 2.58 11.37
C ARG A 104 -27.14 2.03 10.67
N ALA A 105 -26.15 2.88 10.41
CA ALA A 105 -24.96 2.51 9.65
C ALA A 105 -24.11 1.49 10.39
N LYS A 106 -23.64 0.47 9.67
CA LYS A 106 -22.57 -0.43 10.13
C LYS A 106 -21.21 0.27 10.02
N LEU A 107 -20.36 0.09 11.03
CA LEU A 107 -19.01 0.64 11.06
C LEU A 107 -18.01 -0.39 10.57
N VAL A 108 -17.33 -0.12 9.48
CA VAL A 108 -16.15 -0.86 9.02
C VAL A 108 -14.91 -0.01 9.30
N THR A 109 -13.84 -0.59 9.84
CA THR A 109 -12.59 0.14 10.11
C THR A 109 -11.39 -0.59 9.53
N SER A 110 -10.61 0.12 8.71
CA SER A 110 -9.37 -0.36 8.09
C SER A 110 -8.16 0.29 8.74
N PRO A 111 -7.32 -0.45 9.51
CA PRO A 111 -6.13 0.10 10.16
C PRO A 111 -5.04 0.56 9.18
N ARG A 112 -4.94 -0.05 8.02
CA ARG A 112 -3.96 0.27 6.95
C ARG A 112 -2.51 0.26 7.45
N GLY A 113 -2.10 -0.86 8.09
CA GLY A 113 -0.74 -1.10 8.57
C GLY A 113 -0.33 -0.31 9.82
N THR A 114 -1.26 0.42 10.43
CA THR A 114 -0.95 1.24 11.61
C THR A 114 -0.90 0.43 12.91
N LEU A 115 -1.23 -0.86 12.87
CA LEU A 115 -1.12 -1.82 13.97
C LEU A 115 0.15 -2.68 13.90
N SER A 116 0.98 -2.55 12.89
CA SER A 116 2.24 -3.26 12.79
C SER A 116 3.17 -2.94 13.97
N ALA A 117 4.00 -3.90 14.39
CA ALA A 117 4.95 -3.72 15.47
C ALA A 117 5.85 -2.50 15.26
N TRP A 118 6.28 -2.28 13.99
CA TRP A 118 7.06 -1.10 13.62
C TRP A 118 6.25 0.20 13.78
N ALA A 119 5.00 0.22 13.27
CA ALA A 119 4.14 1.41 13.39
C ALA A 119 3.85 1.74 14.85
N LEU A 120 3.56 0.74 15.69
CA LEU A 120 3.32 0.92 17.13
C LEU A 120 4.58 1.40 17.86
N GLY A 121 5.77 0.98 17.42
CA GLY A 121 7.06 1.41 17.99
C GLY A 121 7.39 2.88 17.77
N ARG A 122 6.86 3.53 16.71
CA ARG A 122 7.06 4.97 16.45
C ARG A 122 6.18 5.81 17.36
N ASN A 123 6.78 6.88 17.95
CA ASN A 123 6.08 7.78 18.88
C ASN A 123 5.38 6.99 20.02
N LYS A 124 6.05 5.98 20.54
CA LYS A 124 5.50 5.00 21.49
C LYS A 124 4.79 5.67 22.68
N ILE A 125 5.36 6.74 23.25
CA ILE A 125 4.77 7.44 24.41
C ILE A 125 3.39 8.02 24.04
N LEU A 126 3.31 8.80 22.96
CA LEU A 126 2.04 9.41 22.52
C LEU A 126 0.99 8.34 22.18
N LYS A 127 1.41 7.29 21.46
CA LYS A 127 0.51 6.19 21.10
C LYS A 127 0.03 5.40 22.32
N SER A 128 0.86 5.19 23.32
CA SER A 128 0.45 4.52 24.56
C SER A 128 -0.67 5.30 25.27
N TRP A 129 -0.59 6.63 25.29
CA TRP A 129 -1.64 7.47 25.86
C TRP A 129 -2.94 7.46 25.04
N LEU A 130 -2.82 7.43 23.71
CA LEU A 130 -3.99 7.40 22.81
C LEU A 130 -4.55 5.99 22.59
N TRP A 131 -3.81 4.94 22.94
CA TRP A 131 -4.20 3.56 22.70
C TRP A 131 -5.54 3.15 23.32
N PRO A 132 -5.87 3.47 24.59
CA PRO A 132 -7.15 3.12 25.16
C PRO A 132 -8.33 3.69 24.36
N LEU A 133 -8.18 4.92 23.88
CA LEU A 133 -9.16 5.59 23.04
C LEU A 133 -9.30 4.88 21.68
N GLN A 134 -8.18 4.64 21.01
CA GLN A 134 -8.14 3.98 19.69
C GLN A 134 -8.64 2.53 19.75
N ARG A 135 -8.25 1.78 20.80
CA ARG A 135 -8.72 0.43 21.04
C ARG A 135 -10.24 0.38 21.19
N ARG A 136 -10.81 1.35 21.90
CA ARG A 136 -12.27 1.44 22.08
C ARG A 136 -13.00 1.70 20.75
N VAL A 137 -12.40 2.49 19.85
CA VAL A 137 -12.94 2.72 18.49
C VAL A 137 -12.93 1.44 17.67
N LEU A 138 -11.80 0.73 17.64
CA LEU A 138 -11.67 -0.54 16.92
C LEU A 138 -12.60 -1.64 17.45
N ALA A 139 -12.76 -1.73 18.79
CA ALA A 139 -13.63 -2.71 19.42
C ALA A 139 -15.14 -2.47 19.14
N ARG A 140 -15.50 -1.29 18.60
CA ARG A 140 -16.88 -0.95 18.22
C ARG A 140 -17.17 -1.13 16.72
N ALA A 141 -16.17 -1.52 15.93
CA ALA A 141 -16.38 -1.82 14.53
C ALA A 141 -17.24 -3.09 14.37
N ASP A 142 -18.24 -3.03 13.50
CA ASP A 142 -19.03 -4.22 13.12
C ASP A 142 -18.19 -5.17 12.27
N MET A 143 -17.19 -4.65 11.53
CA MET A 143 -16.22 -5.41 10.74
C MET A 143 -14.91 -4.62 10.66
N LEU A 144 -13.79 -5.34 10.64
CA LEU A 144 -12.48 -4.76 10.35
C LEU A 144 -12.06 -5.10 8.92
N HIS A 145 -11.25 -4.24 8.29
CA HIS A 145 -10.74 -4.47 6.94
C HIS A 145 -9.22 -4.53 6.98
N ALA A 146 -8.67 -5.67 6.60
CA ALA A 146 -7.24 -5.89 6.41
C ALA A 146 -6.90 -5.92 4.91
N THR A 147 -5.74 -5.38 4.53
CA THR A 147 -5.27 -5.39 3.14
C THR A 147 -4.34 -6.57 2.84
N SER A 148 -4.05 -7.38 3.85
CA SER A 148 -3.24 -8.61 3.74
C SER A 148 -3.51 -9.54 4.92
N ASP A 149 -3.12 -10.82 4.79
CA ASP A 149 -3.18 -11.77 5.90
C ASP A 149 -2.22 -11.39 7.06
N VAL A 150 -1.13 -10.68 6.76
CA VAL A 150 -0.25 -10.13 7.82
C VAL A 150 -1.01 -9.09 8.65
N GLU A 151 -1.73 -8.17 8.02
CA GLU A 151 -2.54 -7.18 8.74
C GLU A 151 -3.69 -7.84 9.52
N LEU A 152 -4.30 -8.93 9.00
CA LEU A 152 -5.24 -9.76 9.75
C LEU A 152 -4.61 -10.28 11.05
N GLN A 153 -3.40 -10.84 10.98
CA GLN A 153 -2.68 -11.34 12.17
C GLN A 153 -2.36 -10.20 13.15
N GLU A 154 -1.96 -9.04 12.66
CA GLU A 154 -1.73 -7.85 13.49
C GLU A 154 -3.01 -7.40 14.22
N ILE A 155 -4.16 -7.41 13.55
CA ILE A 155 -5.47 -7.12 14.14
C ILE A 155 -5.80 -8.14 15.25
N ARG A 156 -5.64 -9.43 14.97
CA ARG A 156 -5.91 -10.51 15.95
C ARG A 156 -4.96 -10.48 17.14
N ALA A 157 -3.70 -10.14 16.92
CA ALA A 157 -2.71 -9.98 17.99
C ALA A 157 -3.06 -8.85 18.99
N GLN A 158 -3.88 -7.86 18.58
CA GLN A 158 -4.41 -6.84 19.47
C GLN A 158 -5.68 -7.27 20.23
N GLY A 159 -6.16 -8.51 20.03
CA GLY A 159 -7.32 -9.08 20.71
C GLY A 159 -8.68 -8.60 20.16
N PHE A 160 -8.73 -8.18 18.88
CA PHE A 160 -10.01 -7.84 18.24
C PHE A 160 -10.65 -9.09 17.62
N THR A 161 -11.95 -9.29 17.94
CA THR A 161 -12.73 -10.49 17.61
C THR A 161 -13.74 -10.24 16.47
N ALA A 162 -14.02 -8.99 16.14
CA ALA A 162 -14.92 -8.65 15.03
C ALA A 162 -14.54 -9.37 13.74
N PRO A 163 -15.51 -9.67 12.85
CA PRO A 163 -15.21 -10.20 11.52
C PRO A 163 -14.17 -9.34 10.81
N VAL A 164 -13.22 -9.97 10.12
CA VAL A 164 -12.20 -9.26 9.33
C VAL A 164 -12.37 -9.61 7.86
N VAL A 165 -12.66 -8.63 7.03
CA VAL A 165 -12.58 -8.77 5.58
C VAL A 165 -11.12 -8.57 5.14
N VAL A 166 -10.57 -9.55 4.42
CA VAL A 166 -9.21 -9.48 3.86
C VAL A 166 -9.34 -9.19 2.37
N VAL A 167 -9.25 -7.91 2.02
CA VAL A 167 -9.32 -7.44 0.63
C VAL A 167 -8.13 -6.51 0.38
N PRO A 168 -7.20 -6.87 -0.53
CA PRO A 168 -6.02 -6.07 -0.80
C PRO A 168 -6.37 -4.72 -1.45
N ASN A 169 -5.39 -3.83 -1.53
CA ASN A 169 -5.53 -2.66 -2.38
C ASN A 169 -5.54 -3.09 -3.85
N GLY A 170 -6.34 -2.42 -4.66
CA GLY A 170 -6.33 -2.59 -6.09
C GLY A 170 -5.17 -1.85 -6.77
N ILE A 171 -4.99 -2.15 -8.05
CA ILE A 171 -4.01 -1.52 -8.92
C ILE A 171 -4.65 -1.10 -10.24
N ASP A 172 -4.25 0.05 -10.78
CA ASP A 172 -4.53 0.43 -12.17
C ASP A 172 -3.57 -0.30 -13.10
N LEU A 173 -4.11 -0.95 -14.11
CA LEU A 173 -3.29 -1.62 -15.12
C LEU A 173 -2.85 -0.59 -16.18
N PRO A 174 -1.54 -0.38 -16.36
CA PRO A 174 -1.05 0.55 -17.37
C PRO A 174 -1.30 0.02 -18.78
N ASP A 175 -1.41 0.94 -19.75
CA ASP A 175 -1.43 0.58 -21.15
C ASP A 175 -0.03 0.13 -21.59
N MET A 176 0.09 -1.13 -22.02
CA MET A 176 1.35 -1.72 -22.45
C MET A 176 1.84 -1.16 -23.79
N SER A 177 0.99 -0.50 -24.58
CA SER A 177 1.40 0.17 -25.80
C SER A 177 2.33 1.36 -25.55
N LEU A 178 2.31 1.90 -24.31
CA LEU A 178 3.19 2.97 -23.86
C LEU A 178 4.58 2.47 -23.42
N ALA A 179 4.79 1.15 -23.37
CA ALA A 179 6.09 0.59 -23.05
C ALA A 179 7.11 0.98 -24.13
N SER A 180 8.14 1.72 -23.73
CA SER A 180 9.28 1.96 -24.62
C SER A 180 9.95 0.62 -24.97
N VAL A 181 10.29 0.44 -26.25
CA VAL A 181 11.01 -0.74 -26.69
C VAL A 181 12.37 -0.77 -25.98
N ARG A 182 12.59 -1.79 -25.16
CA ARG A 182 13.90 -2.00 -24.52
C ARG A 182 14.95 -2.24 -25.59
N GLU A 183 16.01 -1.45 -25.59
CA GLU A 183 17.11 -1.65 -26.53
C GLU A 183 17.79 -3.02 -26.30
N LYS A 184 17.84 -3.85 -27.29
CA LYS A 184 18.54 -5.14 -27.19
C LYS A 184 20.06 -4.89 -27.07
N GLY A 185 20.64 -5.41 -25.98
CA GLY A 185 22.09 -5.29 -25.74
C GLY A 185 22.52 -4.04 -24.96
N GLY A 186 21.57 -3.22 -24.49
CA GLY A 186 21.82 -2.06 -23.62
C GLY A 186 22.12 -2.41 -22.15
N VAL A 187 22.37 -1.38 -21.34
CA VAL A 187 22.53 -1.51 -19.89
C VAL A 187 21.21 -1.92 -19.27
N ARG A 188 21.23 -3.04 -18.53
CA ARG A 188 20.06 -3.59 -17.86
C ARG A 188 19.77 -2.86 -16.54
N THR A 189 18.52 -2.68 -16.19
CA THR A 189 18.13 -1.86 -15.04
C THR A 189 17.46 -2.68 -13.94
N LEU A 190 18.08 -2.64 -12.73
CA LEU A 190 17.47 -2.99 -11.46
C LEU A 190 16.86 -1.72 -10.86
N LEU A 191 15.56 -1.69 -10.61
CA LEU A 191 14.84 -0.52 -10.14
C LEU A 191 14.39 -0.70 -8.68
N TYR A 192 14.75 0.24 -7.83
CA TYR A 192 14.03 0.56 -6.61
C TYR A 192 13.21 1.83 -6.84
N LEU A 193 11.93 1.78 -6.53
CA LEU A 193 11.06 2.96 -6.57
C LEU A 193 10.21 3.00 -5.31
N GLY A 194 10.29 4.08 -4.55
CA GLY A 194 9.55 4.22 -3.32
C GLY A 194 10.10 5.30 -2.40
N ARG A 195 9.48 5.49 -1.25
CA ARG A 195 9.98 6.45 -0.27
C ARG A 195 11.36 6.06 0.24
N ILE A 196 12.32 6.96 0.19
CA ILE A 196 13.65 6.77 0.80
C ILE A 196 13.52 6.99 2.31
N HIS A 197 13.50 5.89 3.06
CA HIS A 197 13.25 5.87 4.49
C HIS A 197 13.91 4.63 5.11
N PRO A 198 14.41 4.66 6.37
CA PRO A 198 15.11 3.54 6.99
C PRO A 198 14.37 2.20 6.92
N ILE A 199 13.03 2.20 7.02
CA ILE A 199 12.21 0.99 6.92
C ILE A 199 12.37 0.26 5.57
N LYS A 200 12.84 0.96 4.53
CA LYS A 200 12.92 0.42 3.17
C LYS A 200 14.19 -0.39 2.90
N GLY A 201 15.16 -0.40 3.84
CA GLY A 201 16.33 -1.28 3.80
C GLY A 201 17.29 -1.00 2.64
N LEU A 202 17.41 0.27 2.21
CA LEU A 202 18.33 0.66 1.13
C LEU A 202 19.80 0.44 1.50
N ASP A 203 20.14 0.47 2.77
CA ASP A 203 21.43 0.11 3.31
C ASP A 203 21.81 -1.33 2.96
N ARG A 204 20.88 -2.27 3.09
CA ARG A 204 21.08 -3.67 2.73
C ARG A 204 21.17 -3.87 1.21
N LEU A 205 20.35 -3.14 0.44
CA LEU A 205 20.42 -3.19 -1.02
C LEU A 205 21.78 -2.72 -1.53
N LEU A 206 22.28 -1.60 -1.01
CA LEU A 206 23.59 -1.08 -1.39
C LEU A 206 24.72 -2.03 -0.98
N SER A 207 24.62 -2.65 0.20
CA SER A 207 25.58 -3.67 0.65
C SER A 207 25.55 -4.91 -0.25
N ALA A 208 24.38 -5.40 -0.63
CA ALA A 208 24.23 -6.51 -1.56
C ALA A 208 24.78 -6.18 -2.95
N TRP A 209 24.50 -4.98 -3.44
CA TRP A 209 25.02 -4.48 -4.72
C TRP A 209 26.54 -4.40 -4.71
N ALA A 210 27.15 -3.89 -3.63
CA ALA A 210 28.60 -3.84 -3.47
C ALA A 210 29.25 -5.23 -3.50
N GLN A 211 28.63 -6.23 -2.84
CA GLN A 211 29.13 -7.62 -2.84
C GLN A 211 29.08 -8.23 -4.25
N LEU A 212 28.00 -8.04 -5.00
CA LEU A 212 27.88 -8.53 -6.38
C LEU A 212 28.95 -7.90 -7.29
N GLN A 213 29.19 -6.60 -7.14
CA GLN A 213 30.22 -5.91 -7.90
C GLN A 213 31.65 -6.33 -7.51
N GLY A 214 31.91 -6.49 -6.22
CA GLY A 214 33.20 -6.99 -5.71
C GLY A 214 33.56 -8.39 -6.21
N GLN A 215 32.53 -9.20 -6.57
CA GLN A 215 32.69 -10.51 -7.22
C GLN A 215 32.79 -10.43 -8.74
N GLY A 216 32.83 -9.23 -9.32
CA GLY A 216 32.84 -9.04 -10.78
C GLY A 216 31.57 -9.46 -11.51
N ARG A 217 30.47 -9.64 -10.76
CA ARG A 217 29.19 -10.11 -11.35
C ARG A 217 28.39 -8.99 -11.99
N HIS A 218 27.65 -9.33 -13.00
CA HIS A 218 26.62 -8.49 -13.63
C HIS A 218 27.11 -7.09 -14.09
N PRO A 219 28.24 -6.96 -14.81
CA PRO A 219 28.78 -5.66 -15.21
C PRO A 219 27.83 -4.86 -16.14
N GLN A 220 26.88 -5.53 -16.79
CA GLN A 220 25.87 -4.94 -17.67
C GLN A 220 24.66 -4.34 -16.90
N TRP A 221 24.59 -4.47 -15.59
CA TRP A 221 23.48 -3.95 -14.81
C TRP A 221 23.80 -2.62 -14.13
N ARG A 222 22.79 -1.76 -14.04
CA ARG A 222 22.79 -0.58 -13.17
C ARG A 222 21.66 -0.67 -12.15
N LEU A 223 21.83 -0.02 -11.00
CA LEU A 223 20.83 0.14 -9.96
C LEU A 223 20.29 1.57 -10.01
N VAL A 224 18.97 1.71 -10.14
CA VAL A 224 18.28 3.00 -10.07
C VAL A 224 17.49 3.06 -8.77
N ILE A 225 17.76 4.05 -7.92
CA ILE A 225 17.07 4.30 -6.64
C ILE A 225 16.28 5.60 -6.78
N ALA A 226 14.99 5.46 -7.10
CA ALA A 226 14.08 6.58 -7.31
C ALA A 226 13.14 6.77 -6.11
N GLY A 227 12.99 8.02 -5.65
CA GLY A 227 12.05 8.32 -4.60
C GLY A 227 12.29 9.61 -3.85
N LYS A 228 11.33 9.95 -2.97
CA LYS A 228 11.39 11.07 -2.05
C LYS A 228 11.70 10.57 -0.63
N GLY A 229 12.51 11.31 0.11
CA GLY A 229 12.83 11.05 1.52
C GLY A 229 13.10 12.33 2.28
N GLU A 230 13.34 12.22 3.58
CA GLU A 230 13.92 13.31 4.37
C GLU A 230 15.34 13.57 3.86
N ALA A 231 15.69 14.85 3.66
CA ALA A 231 16.95 15.24 3.03
C ALA A 231 18.18 14.62 3.70
N ALA A 232 18.21 14.59 5.03
CA ALA A 232 19.31 13.98 5.79
C ALA A 232 19.45 12.49 5.48
N HIS A 233 18.33 11.73 5.47
CA HIS A 233 18.39 10.31 5.19
C HIS A 233 18.72 9.99 3.72
N VAL A 234 18.28 10.83 2.78
CA VAL A 234 18.70 10.71 1.37
C VAL A 234 20.22 10.88 1.24
N GLN A 235 20.77 11.89 1.93
CA GLN A 235 22.23 12.12 1.98
C GLN A 235 22.96 10.93 2.63
N ASP A 236 22.43 10.35 3.71
CA ASP A 236 23.01 9.17 4.36
C ASP A 236 23.11 7.99 3.40
N VAL A 237 22.05 7.73 2.62
CA VAL A 237 22.00 6.64 1.63
C VAL A 237 23.01 6.88 0.50
N GLN A 238 23.12 8.11 -0.01
CA GLN A 238 24.11 8.48 -1.03
C GLN A 238 25.55 8.39 -0.49
N ALA A 239 25.79 8.86 0.73
CA ALA A 239 27.08 8.74 1.39
C ALA A 239 27.48 7.28 1.64
N LEU A 240 26.49 6.40 1.96
CA LEU A 240 26.73 4.97 2.08
C LEU A 240 27.16 4.37 0.73
N ALA A 241 26.48 4.72 -0.37
CA ALA A 241 26.87 4.28 -1.70
C ALA A 241 28.31 4.67 -2.05
N ALA A 242 28.68 5.92 -1.78
CA ALA A 242 30.05 6.42 -2.00
C ALA A 242 31.07 5.67 -1.11
N ARG A 243 30.78 5.47 0.17
CA ARG A 243 31.66 4.77 1.11
C ARG A 243 31.87 3.29 0.73
N LEU A 244 30.85 2.63 0.20
CA LEU A 244 30.95 1.25 -0.31
C LEU A 244 31.63 1.19 -1.69
N GLY A 245 31.93 2.31 -2.31
CA GLY A 245 32.56 2.39 -3.64
C GLY A 245 31.72 1.81 -4.77
N VAL A 246 30.38 1.71 -4.58
CA VAL A 246 29.50 1.11 -5.59
C VAL A 246 29.45 1.94 -6.87
N GLN A 247 29.52 1.26 -7.98
CA GLN A 247 29.44 1.84 -9.32
C GLN A 247 28.04 1.61 -9.93
N ARG A 248 27.72 2.35 -10.96
CA ARG A 248 26.46 2.19 -11.73
C ARG A 248 25.20 2.26 -10.83
N VAL A 249 25.21 3.18 -9.87
CA VAL A 249 24.05 3.53 -9.05
C VAL A 249 23.59 4.94 -9.38
N GLU A 250 22.32 5.11 -9.66
CA GLU A 250 21.70 6.38 -10.04
C GLU A 250 20.62 6.78 -9.03
N PHE A 251 20.55 8.08 -8.69
CA PHE A 251 19.56 8.67 -7.80
C PHE A 251 18.81 9.79 -8.52
N PRO A 252 17.81 9.48 -9.38
CA PRO A 252 17.09 10.49 -10.17
C PRO A 252 16.14 11.36 -9.31
N GLY A 253 15.97 11.04 -8.02
CA GLY A 253 14.98 11.70 -7.18
C GLY A 253 13.58 11.09 -7.31
N PRO A 254 12.53 11.83 -6.93
CA PRO A 254 11.15 11.34 -7.00
C PRO A 254 10.63 11.31 -8.44
N LEU A 255 9.95 10.22 -8.82
CA LEU A 255 9.31 10.06 -10.12
C LEU A 255 7.78 9.97 -9.93
N TYR A 256 7.04 10.69 -10.79
CA TYR A 256 5.57 10.75 -10.77
C TYR A 256 4.99 10.61 -12.18
N GLY A 257 3.72 10.26 -12.28
CA GLY A 257 3.00 10.20 -13.55
C GLY A 257 3.71 9.36 -14.60
N GLU A 258 3.87 9.93 -15.79
CA GLU A 258 4.49 9.25 -16.93
C GLU A 258 5.95 8.85 -16.67
N ALA A 259 6.75 9.70 -16.02
CA ALA A 259 8.14 9.37 -15.68
C ALA A 259 8.25 8.14 -14.78
N LYS A 260 7.30 7.97 -13.84
CA LYS A 260 7.19 6.78 -12.98
C LYS A 260 6.83 5.54 -13.81
N ALA A 261 5.85 5.64 -14.70
CA ALA A 261 5.46 4.53 -15.57
C ALA A 261 6.62 4.09 -16.48
N GLN A 262 7.32 5.05 -17.10
CA GLN A 262 8.49 4.75 -17.94
C GLN A 262 9.63 4.11 -17.15
N ALA A 263 9.85 4.49 -15.90
CA ALA A 263 10.85 3.83 -15.06
C ALA A 263 10.52 2.34 -14.82
N TYR A 264 9.24 2.00 -14.59
CA TYR A 264 8.84 0.60 -14.48
C TYR A 264 8.97 -0.15 -15.82
N PHE A 265 8.55 0.45 -16.93
CA PHE A 265 8.70 -0.18 -18.25
C PHE A 265 10.15 -0.40 -18.65
N ALA A 266 11.04 0.52 -18.29
CA ALA A 266 12.48 0.40 -18.59
C ALA A 266 13.18 -0.60 -17.67
N ALA A 267 12.64 -0.88 -16.50
CA ALA A 267 13.24 -1.80 -15.53
C ALA A 267 13.05 -3.26 -15.97
N GLU A 268 14.10 -4.07 -15.84
CA GLU A 268 14.00 -5.51 -16.07
C GLU A 268 13.70 -6.29 -14.78
N ILE A 269 14.10 -5.74 -13.64
CA ILE A 269 13.81 -6.29 -12.31
C ILE A 269 13.48 -5.10 -11.38
N PHE A 270 12.42 -5.26 -10.60
CA PHE A 270 12.11 -4.37 -9.49
C PHE A 270 12.66 -4.96 -8.18
N VAL A 271 13.15 -4.14 -7.26
CA VAL A 271 13.63 -4.62 -5.94
C VAL A 271 13.01 -3.81 -4.79
N LEU A 272 12.54 -4.52 -3.76
CA LEU A 272 12.03 -3.92 -2.51
C LEU A 272 12.59 -4.65 -1.28
N PRO A 273 13.70 -4.17 -0.68
CA PRO A 273 14.37 -4.81 0.45
C PRO A 273 13.80 -4.33 1.81
N THR A 274 12.49 -4.13 1.89
CA THR A 274 11.84 -3.45 3.02
C THR A 274 11.86 -4.30 4.31
N HIS A 275 11.92 -3.63 5.46
CA HIS A 275 11.78 -4.28 6.78
C HIS A 275 10.33 -4.57 7.12
N SER A 276 9.41 -3.72 6.67
CA SER A 276 7.98 -3.89 6.92
C SER A 276 7.16 -3.09 5.91
N GLU A 277 6.14 -3.72 5.36
CA GLU A 277 5.11 -3.16 4.51
C GLU A 277 3.74 -3.68 4.90
N ASN A 278 2.74 -2.82 4.79
CA ASN A 278 1.36 -3.27 4.94
C ASN A 278 0.87 -4.04 3.71
N PHE A 279 1.12 -3.46 2.53
CA PHE A 279 0.80 -4.06 1.24
C PHE A 279 1.97 -3.97 0.27
N GLY A 280 2.56 -2.78 0.10
CA GLY A 280 3.66 -2.55 -0.84
C GLY A 280 3.14 -2.27 -2.25
N MET A 281 2.37 -1.19 -2.41
CA MET A 281 1.80 -0.75 -3.71
C MET A 281 2.82 -0.77 -4.86
N VAL A 282 4.08 -0.41 -4.58
CA VAL A 282 5.15 -0.37 -5.57
C VAL A 282 5.48 -1.74 -6.17
N VAL A 283 5.21 -2.83 -5.43
CA VAL A 283 5.34 -4.21 -5.97
C VAL A 283 4.22 -4.48 -6.96
N ALA A 284 2.98 -4.17 -6.59
CA ALA A 284 1.84 -4.31 -7.49
C ALA A 284 2.00 -3.45 -8.76
N GLU A 285 2.51 -2.22 -8.60
CA GLU A 285 2.80 -1.33 -9.72
C GLU A 285 3.87 -1.94 -10.66
N ALA A 286 4.97 -2.47 -10.12
CA ALA A 286 6.01 -3.10 -10.92
C ALA A 286 5.45 -4.30 -11.71
N LEU A 287 4.72 -5.20 -11.03
CA LEU A 287 4.09 -6.36 -11.67
C LEU A 287 3.06 -5.95 -12.73
N ALA A 288 2.25 -4.93 -12.47
CA ALA A 288 1.28 -4.40 -13.43
C ALA A 288 1.95 -3.87 -14.71
N HIS A 289 3.18 -3.35 -14.60
CA HIS A 289 4.00 -2.93 -15.75
C HIS A 289 4.81 -4.08 -16.39
N GLY A 290 4.58 -5.34 -15.99
CA GLY A 290 5.31 -6.48 -16.50
C GLY A 290 6.77 -6.53 -16.06
N CYS A 291 7.08 -6.00 -14.87
CA CYS A 291 8.41 -6.04 -14.27
C CYS A 291 8.45 -7.05 -13.12
N PRO A 292 9.16 -8.19 -13.23
CA PRO A 292 9.29 -9.17 -12.15
C PRO A 292 10.05 -8.56 -10.97
N ALA A 293 9.81 -9.09 -9.76
CA ALA A 293 10.27 -8.44 -8.55
C ALA A 293 11.09 -9.33 -7.62
N VAL A 294 12.13 -8.76 -7.01
CA VAL A 294 12.84 -9.33 -5.85
C VAL A 294 12.38 -8.57 -4.61
N VAL A 295 11.66 -9.23 -3.71
CA VAL A 295 11.01 -8.59 -2.58
C VAL A 295 11.37 -9.30 -1.28
N SER A 296 11.72 -8.54 -0.26
CA SER A 296 11.96 -9.11 1.07
C SER A 296 10.66 -9.55 1.74
N ARG A 297 10.74 -10.54 2.64
CA ARG A 297 9.59 -11.01 3.44
C ARG A 297 9.01 -9.95 4.40
N GLY A 298 9.63 -8.78 4.46
CA GLY A 298 9.03 -7.60 5.08
C GLY A 298 7.80 -7.06 4.37
N ALA A 299 7.54 -7.49 3.12
CA ALA A 299 6.30 -7.20 2.38
C ALA A 299 5.51 -8.50 2.13
N PRO A 300 4.16 -8.47 2.22
CA PRO A 300 3.31 -9.67 2.17
C PRO A 300 3.03 -10.15 0.73
N TRP A 301 4.10 -10.56 0.00
CA TRP A 301 4.04 -10.97 -1.40
C TRP A 301 4.52 -12.41 -1.65
N PRO A 302 4.03 -13.43 -0.88
CA PRO A 302 4.43 -14.84 -1.12
C PRO A 302 4.04 -15.34 -2.51
N GLY A 303 2.99 -14.77 -3.11
CA GLY A 303 2.54 -15.08 -4.46
C GLY A 303 3.56 -14.83 -5.56
N LEU A 304 4.62 -14.02 -5.35
CA LEU A 304 5.71 -13.86 -6.30
C LEU A 304 6.31 -15.19 -6.73
N VAL A 305 6.43 -16.13 -5.78
CA VAL A 305 7.00 -17.46 -6.03
C VAL A 305 5.98 -18.36 -6.71
N THR A 306 4.75 -18.43 -6.21
CA THR A 306 3.71 -19.34 -6.71
C THR A 306 3.19 -18.94 -8.10
N GLU A 307 3.17 -17.64 -8.41
CA GLU A 307 2.80 -17.11 -9.73
C GLU A 307 3.99 -17.03 -10.71
N GLY A 308 5.19 -17.43 -10.26
CA GLY A 308 6.39 -17.44 -11.11
C GLY A 308 6.81 -16.06 -11.62
N CYS A 309 6.56 -14.99 -10.86
CA CYS A 309 6.80 -13.61 -11.28
C CYS A 309 7.84 -12.87 -10.42
N GLY A 310 8.60 -13.60 -9.58
CA GLY A 310 9.64 -12.98 -8.78
C GLY A 310 10.19 -13.86 -7.66
N TRP A 311 10.91 -13.23 -6.77
CA TRP A 311 11.59 -13.85 -5.61
C TRP A 311 11.11 -13.19 -4.32
N TRP A 312 10.80 -14.01 -3.33
CA TRP A 312 10.39 -13.56 -2.00
C TRP A 312 11.40 -14.09 -0.98
N VAL A 313 12.35 -13.23 -0.60
CA VAL A 313 13.58 -13.58 0.11
C VAL A 313 13.57 -13.09 1.55
N GLU A 314 14.36 -13.69 2.44
CA GLU A 314 14.59 -13.13 3.77
C GLU A 314 15.23 -11.74 3.70
N ASN A 315 15.01 -10.91 4.72
CA ASN A 315 15.54 -9.55 4.73
C ASN A 315 16.95 -9.48 5.30
N SER A 316 17.92 -10.14 4.63
CA SER A 316 19.34 -10.05 4.93
C SER A 316 20.14 -9.68 3.68
N VAL A 317 21.39 -9.23 3.86
CA VAL A 317 22.28 -8.91 2.72
C VAL A 317 22.56 -10.17 1.91
N GLU A 318 22.82 -11.31 2.55
CA GLU A 318 23.17 -12.59 1.94
C GLU A 318 22.03 -13.11 1.05
N THR A 319 20.80 -13.05 1.55
CA THR A 319 19.63 -13.51 0.80
C THR A 319 19.25 -12.55 -0.34
N LEU A 320 19.48 -11.24 -0.16
CA LEU A 320 19.37 -10.26 -1.24
C LEU A 320 20.42 -10.51 -2.32
N VAL A 321 21.68 -10.78 -1.96
CA VAL A 321 22.73 -11.15 -2.92
C VAL A 321 22.28 -12.37 -3.72
N THR A 322 21.85 -13.43 -3.04
CA THR A 322 21.43 -14.68 -3.70
C THR A 322 20.22 -14.45 -4.62
N GLY A 323 19.21 -13.72 -4.16
CA GLY A 323 18.01 -13.46 -4.95
C GLY A 323 18.29 -12.56 -6.15
N LEU A 324 19.08 -11.51 -5.98
CA LEU A 324 19.49 -10.61 -7.05
C LEU A 324 20.38 -11.32 -8.07
N ASP A 325 21.34 -12.11 -7.62
CA ASP A 325 22.23 -12.90 -8.49
C ASP A 325 21.40 -13.85 -9.36
N ALA A 326 20.51 -14.62 -8.77
CA ALA A 326 19.62 -15.52 -9.50
C ALA A 326 18.73 -14.78 -10.52
N ALA A 327 18.20 -13.65 -10.15
CA ALA A 327 17.36 -12.84 -11.03
C ALA A 327 18.17 -12.23 -12.20
N MET A 328 19.33 -11.66 -11.92
CA MET A 328 20.15 -10.93 -12.89
C MET A 328 20.87 -11.85 -13.87
N GLN A 329 21.01 -13.16 -13.57
CA GLN A 329 21.53 -14.18 -14.48
C GLN A 329 20.53 -14.56 -15.57
N LEU A 330 19.23 -14.34 -15.35
CA LEU A 330 18.22 -14.74 -16.32
C LEU A 330 18.32 -13.93 -17.61
N PRO A 331 18.11 -14.59 -18.77
CA PRO A 331 18.04 -13.90 -20.05
C PRO A 331 16.79 -13.00 -20.11
N PRO A 332 16.82 -11.93 -20.93
CA PRO A 332 15.74 -10.96 -21.03
C PRO A 332 14.37 -11.59 -21.35
N ASP A 333 14.33 -12.61 -22.19
CA ASP A 333 13.09 -13.27 -22.59
C ASP A 333 12.41 -14.00 -21.41
N GLN A 334 13.21 -14.61 -20.50
CA GLN A 334 12.67 -15.24 -19.30
C GLN A 334 12.13 -14.20 -18.31
N LEU A 335 12.83 -13.08 -18.10
CA LEU A 335 12.34 -12.00 -17.27
C LEU A 335 11.06 -11.38 -17.84
N THR A 336 10.97 -11.26 -19.17
CA THR A 336 9.75 -10.79 -19.84
C THR A 336 8.59 -11.77 -19.62
N ALA A 337 8.82 -13.07 -19.74
CA ALA A 337 7.79 -14.07 -19.44
C ALA A 337 7.32 -14.01 -17.99
N MET A 338 8.24 -13.90 -17.04
CA MET A 338 7.91 -13.70 -15.60
C MET A 338 7.10 -12.42 -15.37
N GLY A 339 7.47 -11.34 -16.05
CA GLY A 339 6.75 -10.06 -15.98
C GLY A 339 5.31 -10.18 -16.48
N LEU A 340 5.08 -10.93 -17.58
CA LEU A 340 3.73 -11.20 -18.11
C LEU A 340 2.90 -12.04 -17.14
N CYS A 341 3.49 -13.04 -16.45
CA CYS A 341 2.82 -13.78 -15.38
C CYS A 341 2.40 -12.84 -14.25
N GLY A 342 3.30 -11.95 -13.81
CA GLY A 342 3.00 -10.97 -12.78
C GLY A 342 1.86 -10.02 -13.17
N ARG A 343 1.86 -9.52 -14.41
CA ARG A 343 0.78 -8.67 -14.91
C ARG A 343 -0.56 -9.40 -14.95
N ALA A 344 -0.59 -10.64 -15.46
CA ALA A 344 -1.80 -11.45 -15.50
C ALA A 344 -2.35 -11.72 -14.09
N TRP A 345 -1.48 -11.92 -13.12
CA TRP A 345 -1.87 -12.03 -11.72
C TRP A 345 -2.47 -10.73 -11.17
N MET A 346 -1.86 -9.56 -11.47
CA MET A 346 -2.41 -8.26 -11.06
C MET A 346 -3.80 -8.02 -11.66
N GLU A 347 -3.99 -8.32 -12.95
CA GLU A 347 -5.27 -8.19 -13.63
C GLU A 347 -6.35 -9.08 -13.00
N ARG A 348 -6.04 -10.35 -12.76
CA ARG A 348 -6.96 -11.36 -12.22
C ARG A 348 -7.42 -11.05 -10.80
N GLU A 349 -6.50 -10.64 -9.91
CA GLU A 349 -6.77 -10.58 -8.48
C GLU A 349 -6.78 -9.18 -7.87
N PHE A 350 -6.05 -8.23 -8.45
CA PHE A 350 -5.82 -6.90 -7.90
C PHE A 350 -6.43 -5.76 -8.74
N GLY A 351 -7.07 -6.07 -9.87
CA GLY A 351 -7.81 -5.06 -10.64
C GLY A 351 -8.93 -4.43 -9.78
N TRP A 352 -9.12 -3.11 -9.90
CA TRP A 352 -10.10 -2.39 -9.07
C TRP A 352 -11.53 -2.91 -9.19
N THR A 353 -11.92 -3.47 -10.34
CA THR A 353 -13.23 -4.09 -10.52
C THR A 353 -13.40 -5.29 -9.57
N ALA A 354 -12.43 -6.19 -9.53
CA ALA A 354 -12.47 -7.36 -8.64
C ALA A 354 -12.42 -6.95 -7.16
N ILE A 355 -11.61 -5.95 -6.82
CA ILE A 355 -11.52 -5.41 -5.45
C ILE A 355 -12.83 -4.78 -5.01
N GLY A 356 -13.46 -3.96 -5.88
CA GLY A 356 -14.77 -3.37 -5.62
C GLY A 356 -15.84 -4.42 -5.37
N GLN A 357 -15.93 -5.44 -6.22
CA GLN A 357 -16.89 -6.55 -6.07
C GLN A 357 -16.69 -7.34 -4.77
N LYS A 358 -15.44 -7.63 -4.40
CA LYS A 358 -15.13 -8.32 -3.14
C LYS A 358 -15.57 -7.49 -1.92
N MET A 359 -15.29 -6.20 -1.92
CA MET A 359 -15.68 -5.32 -0.82
C MET A 359 -17.19 -5.09 -0.77
N ASP A 360 -17.84 -4.93 -1.92
CA ASP A 360 -19.30 -4.81 -2.04
C ASP A 360 -20.02 -6.04 -1.48
N ALA A 361 -19.58 -7.24 -1.85
CA ALA A 361 -20.10 -8.48 -1.31
C ALA A 361 -19.91 -8.60 0.21
N ALA A 362 -18.78 -8.12 0.75
CA ALA A 362 -18.55 -8.11 2.19
C ALA A 362 -19.50 -7.13 2.92
N TYR A 363 -19.81 -5.98 2.34
CA TYR A 363 -20.80 -5.06 2.89
C TYR A 363 -22.22 -5.65 2.83
N HIS A 364 -22.59 -6.26 1.72
CA HIS A 364 -23.87 -6.94 1.61
C HIS A 364 -24.01 -8.01 2.70
N TRP A 365 -22.99 -8.88 2.86
CA TRP A 365 -22.97 -9.87 3.92
C TRP A 365 -23.10 -9.25 5.33
N LEU A 366 -22.39 -8.16 5.58
CA LEU A 366 -22.44 -7.46 6.88
C LEU A 366 -23.84 -6.92 7.21
N LEU A 367 -24.60 -6.51 6.20
CA LEU A 367 -25.95 -5.92 6.36
C LEU A 367 -27.05 -6.95 6.41
N THR A 368 -26.95 -8.02 5.63
CA THR A 368 -28.05 -8.97 5.42
C THR A 368 -27.78 -10.37 5.97
N GLY A 369 -26.52 -10.67 6.33
CA GLY A 369 -26.11 -12.06 6.63
C GLY A 369 -26.01 -12.91 5.38
N GLY A 370 -26.22 -14.21 5.52
CA GLY A 370 -26.15 -15.18 4.43
C GLY A 370 -24.83 -15.93 4.37
N GLU A 371 -24.46 -16.42 3.18
CA GLU A 371 -23.23 -17.17 2.96
C GLU A 371 -22.01 -16.27 3.22
N LEU A 372 -21.09 -16.78 4.04
CA LEU A 372 -19.88 -16.04 4.42
C LEU A 372 -18.92 -15.96 3.22
N PRO A 373 -18.59 -14.75 2.73
CA PRO A 373 -17.63 -14.61 1.65
C PRO A 373 -16.27 -15.22 2.01
N ALA A 374 -15.62 -15.90 1.06
CA ALA A 374 -14.36 -16.61 1.29
C ALA A 374 -13.21 -15.72 1.81
N TRP A 375 -13.30 -14.43 1.64
CA TRP A 375 -12.32 -13.44 2.11
C TRP A 375 -12.71 -12.74 3.43
N VAL A 376 -13.81 -13.16 4.08
CA VAL A 376 -14.15 -12.74 5.44
C VAL A 376 -13.70 -13.80 6.44
N ARG A 377 -13.01 -13.39 7.47
CA ARG A 377 -12.48 -14.24 8.55
C ARG A 377 -13.21 -13.95 9.85
N MET A 378 -13.92 -14.96 10.33
CA MET A 378 -14.49 -14.93 11.69
C MET A 378 -13.40 -15.24 12.71
N GLU A 379 -13.60 -14.88 13.98
CA GLU A 379 -12.80 -15.44 15.06
C GLU A 379 -13.08 -16.94 15.16
N ARG A 380 -12.02 -17.72 15.34
CA ARG A 380 -12.12 -19.14 15.67
C ARG A 380 -11.88 -19.30 17.15
#